data_d32c6bcdcad2dbf956b20a03f7637eff
#
_entry.id   d32c6bcdcad2dbf956b20a03f7637eff
#
_cell.length_a   1.000
_cell.length_b   1.000
_cell.length_c   1.000
_cell.angle_alpha   90.00
_cell.angle_beta   90.00
_cell.angle_gamma   90.00
#
_symmetry.space_group_name_H-M   'P 1'
#
loop_
_entity.id
_entity.type
_entity.pdbx_description
1 polymer ?
#
loop_
_entity_poly.entity_id
_entity_poly.type
_entity_poly.pdbx_seq_one_letter_code
_entity_poly.pdbx_strand_id
1 'polypeptide(L)'
;METLQKKLKKVSMTKPLFIVGTRPEIIKVSSLVNKINCNVLFTGQHFDKAMSEFFFKLIKKAPLINLEGTNYRNKNWGGFTDDIKIQIKKIGPSTVIVQGDTNTTLYGAVAAKSLGLKINYIESGMRSGDVTQIEEFNRIVVAGLASKNFCNHINNQKALRKEGVTPDKTMVSGSTVYSVLESNNLLKYKEKNNDKFILLTLHRPENVDNAKNLSALLNAINSLGIKIKFITHPRVFNSENHQSLKLFNNIEVLKPCEYFKFVELIKKSLFIISDSGGIQEESAILGKPLLIPRNFTERPEMLNIYNLLVN
;
A
#
# COMPACT_ATOMS: atom_id res chain seq x y z
N MET A 1 -5.44 -51.50 4.47
CA MET A 1 -5.99 -50.34 5.21
C MET A 1 -4.90 -49.41 5.73
N GLU A 2 -3.77 -49.89 6.18
CA GLU A 2 -2.64 -49.06 6.71
C GLU A 2 -1.99 -48.12 5.67
N THR A 3 -1.99 -48.51 4.39
CA THR A 3 -1.42 -47.69 3.28
C THR A 3 -2.29 -46.48 2.90
N LEU A 4 -3.61 -46.58 3.09
CA LEU A 4 -4.54 -45.48 2.81
C LEU A 4 -4.52 -44.43 3.94
N GLN A 5 -4.42 -44.90 5.19
CA GLN A 5 -4.27 -44.00 6.37
C GLN A 5 -2.92 -43.29 6.40
N LYS A 6 -1.83 -43.91 5.92
CA LYS A 6 -0.51 -43.21 5.74
C LYS A 6 -0.56 -42.20 4.63
N LYS A 7 -1.32 -42.38 3.54
CA LYS A 7 -1.53 -41.37 2.49
C LYS A 7 -2.42 -40.21 2.94
N LEU A 8 -3.42 -40.48 3.79
CA LEU A 8 -4.30 -39.43 4.34
C LEU A 8 -3.61 -38.58 5.44
N LYS A 9 -2.62 -39.12 6.17
CA LYS A 9 -1.81 -38.34 7.12
C LYS A 9 -0.79 -37.43 6.47
N LYS A 10 -0.62 -37.43 5.14
CA LYS A 10 0.33 -36.61 4.38
C LYS A 10 -0.33 -35.51 3.54
N VAL A 11 -1.59 -35.20 3.77
CA VAL A 11 -2.15 -33.89 3.39
C VAL A 11 -1.82 -32.91 4.52
N SER A 12 -0.55 -32.64 4.70
CA SER A 12 -0.11 -31.43 5.36
C SER A 12 -0.77 -30.30 4.57
N MET A 13 -1.75 -29.60 5.14
CA MET A 13 -2.33 -28.41 4.53
C MET A 13 -1.19 -27.40 4.45
N THR A 14 -0.54 -27.34 3.30
CA THR A 14 0.53 -26.40 3.03
C THR A 14 -0.06 -25.00 3.18
N LYS A 15 0.62 -24.15 3.96
CA LYS A 15 0.12 -22.82 4.32
C LYS A 15 0.13 -21.90 3.10
N PRO A 16 -0.79 -20.94 2.99
CA PRO A 16 -0.67 -19.88 1.99
C PRO A 16 0.58 -19.02 2.25
N LEU A 17 1.11 -18.44 1.18
CA LEU A 17 2.27 -17.56 1.21
C LEU A 17 1.88 -16.15 0.78
N PHE A 18 2.03 -15.16 1.65
CA PHE A 18 2.00 -13.75 1.27
C PHE A 18 3.36 -13.33 0.74
N ILE A 19 3.38 -12.61 -0.39
CA ILE A 19 4.59 -12.02 -0.95
C ILE A 19 4.42 -10.50 -0.90
N VAL A 20 5.33 -9.82 -0.17
CA VAL A 20 5.31 -8.38 0.07
C VAL A 20 6.72 -7.81 -0.06
N GLY A 21 6.87 -6.57 -0.52
CA GLY A 21 8.17 -5.94 -0.75
C GLY A 21 8.31 -4.54 -0.20
N THR A 22 7.19 -3.92 0.18
CA THR A 22 7.15 -2.54 0.63
C THR A 22 6.43 -2.40 1.97
N ARG A 23 6.66 -1.27 2.65
CA ARG A 23 6.00 -0.95 3.92
C ARG A 23 4.47 -0.87 3.80
N PRO A 24 3.90 -0.17 2.81
CA PRO A 24 2.45 -0.14 2.64
C PRO A 24 1.84 -1.53 2.48
N GLU A 25 2.50 -2.43 1.74
CA GLU A 25 2.02 -3.81 1.59
C GLU A 25 2.00 -4.55 2.93
N ILE A 26 3.09 -4.45 3.74
CA ILE A 26 3.15 -5.07 5.08
C ILE A 26 2.00 -4.56 5.95
N ILE A 27 1.77 -3.24 5.99
CA ILE A 27 0.68 -2.64 6.75
C ILE A 27 -0.65 -3.26 6.31
N LYS A 28 -0.95 -3.20 5.03
CA LYS A 28 -2.23 -3.61 4.45
C LYS A 28 -2.54 -5.09 4.66
N VAL A 29 -1.52 -5.98 4.62
CA VAL A 29 -1.74 -7.41 4.84
C VAL A 29 -1.68 -7.82 6.32
N SER A 30 -1.16 -6.98 7.22
CA SER A 30 -0.86 -7.36 8.62
C SER A 30 -2.06 -7.93 9.38
N SER A 31 -3.24 -7.34 9.22
CA SER A 31 -4.46 -7.82 9.87
C SER A 31 -4.87 -9.23 9.39
N LEU A 32 -4.70 -9.52 8.10
CA LEU A 32 -4.99 -10.83 7.51
C LEU A 32 -3.95 -11.86 7.95
N VAL A 33 -2.66 -11.52 7.82
CA VAL A 33 -1.53 -12.39 8.21
C VAL A 33 -1.64 -12.82 9.67
N ASN A 34 -2.10 -11.95 10.56
CA ASN A 34 -2.28 -12.26 11.97
C ASN A 34 -3.53 -13.12 12.27
N LYS A 35 -4.46 -13.24 11.33
CA LYS A 35 -5.69 -14.06 11.47
C LYS A 35 -5.58 -15.42 10.79
N ILE A 36 -4.67 -15.58 9.83
CA ILE A 36 -4.53 -16.77 9.00
C ILE A 36 -3.23 -17.49 9.34
N ASN A 37 -3.25 -18.82 9.36
CA ASN A 37 -2.03 -19.61 9.48
C ASN A 37 -1.28 -19.61 8.13
N CYS A 38 -0.33 -18.72 7.94
CA CYS A 38 0.37 -18.47 6.68
C CYS A 38 1.87 -18.24 6.87
N ASN A 39 2.59 -18.16 5.76
CA ASN A 39 3.97 -17.67 5.71
C ASN A 39 3.99 -16.28 5.02
N VAL A 40 5.02 -15.48 5.28
CA VAL A 40 5.25 -14.18 4.62
C VAL A 40 6.66 -14.17 4.03
N LEU A 41 6.77 -13.92 2.73
CA LEU A 41 8.03 -13.66 2.04
C LEU A 41 8.15 -12.15 1.83
N PHE A 42 9.17 -11.55 2.45
CA PHE A 42 9.53 -10.16 2.25
C PHE A 42 10.66 -10.05 1.23
N THR A 43 10.41 -9.33 0.13
CA THR A 43 11.36 -9.22 -0.98
C THR A 43 12.33 -8.06 -0.85
N GLY A 44 12.06 -7.08 0.03
CA GLY A 44 12.95 -5.95 0.27
C GLY A 44 13.00 -4.92 -0.87
N GLN A 45 11.94 -4.78 -1.66
CA GLN A 45 11.88 -3.80 -2.76
C GLN A 45 12.22 -2.38 -2.29
N HIS A 46 11.72 -1.96 -1.12
CA HIS A 46 12.11 -0.72 -0.47
C HIS A 46 12.71 -1.06 0.90
N PHE A 47 13.99 -1.41 0.92
CA PHE A 47 14.68 -1.78 2.14
C PHE A 47 15.43 -0.58 2.73
N ASP A 48 14.93 -0.08 3.85
CA ASP A 48 15.67 0.69 4.85
C ASP A 48 15.61 -0.09 6.15
N LYS A 49 16.78 -0.57 6.62
CA LYS A 49 16.89 -1.50 7.75
C LYS A 49 16.23 -0.95 9.03
N ALA A 50 16.50 0.30 9.37
CA ALA A 50 15.98 0.94 10.58
C ALA A 50 14.45 1.12 10.57
N MET A 51 13.87 1.38 9.39
CA MET A 51 12.43 1.59 9.23
C MET A 51 11.66 0.28 9.03
N SER A 52 12.32 -0.78 8.57
CA SER A 52 11.67 -2.07 8.29
C SER A 52 11.33 -2.86 9.56
N GLU A 53 12.16 -2.78 10.59
CA GLU A 53 11.96 -3.52 11.85
C GLU A 53 10.63 -3.18 12.54
N PHE A 54 10.19 -1.92 12.47
CA PHE A 54 8.91 -1.53 13.03
C PHE A 54 7.73 -2.21 12.32
N PHE A 55 7.77 -2.25 10.98
CA PHE A 55 6.68 -2.85 10.20
C PHE A 55 6.63 -4.37 10.39
N PHE A 56 7.77 -5.02 10.60
CA PHE A 56 7.79 -6.46 10.91
C PHE A 56 7.11 -6.79 12.24
N LYS A 57 7.13 -5.87 13.21
CA LYS A 57 6.38 -6.03 14.47
C LYS A 57 4.86 -6.07 14.28
N LEU A 58 4.35 -5.60 13.14
CA LEU A 58 2.93 -5.74 12.78
C LEU A 58 2.57 -7.19 12.43
N ILE A 59 3.54 -7.99 11.98
CA ILE A 59 3.37 -9.41 11.69
C ILE A 59 3.74 -10.21 12.93
N LYS A 60 2.74 -10.54 13.74
CA LYS A 60 2.95 -11.16 15.07
C LYS A 60 2.94 -12.69 15.05
N LYS A 61 2.24 -13.30 14.09
CA LYS A 61 1.89 -14.73 14.12
C LYS A 61 2.46 -15.55 12.98
N ALA A 62 2.88 -14.93 11.89
CA ALA A 62 3.39 -15.63 10.71
C ALA A 62 4.93 -15.60 10.68
N PRO A 63 5.58 -16.71 10.28
CA PRO A 63 6.99 -16.69 9.95
C PRO A 63 7.28 -15.70 8.82
N LEU A 64 8.21 -14.78 9.06
CA LEU A 64 8.69 -13.82 8.09
C LEU A 64 10.00 -14.35 7.48
N ILE A 65 9.99 -14.57 6.19
CA ILE A 65 11.13 -15.05 5.42
C ILE A 65 11.65 -13.87 4.61
N ASN A 66 12.88 -13.45 4.87
CA ASN A 66 13.53 -12.39 4.09
C ASN A 66 14.19 -13.00 2.86
N LEU A 67 14.06 -12.33 1.73
CA LEU A 67 14.79 -12.66 0.52
C LEU A 67 16.22 -12.12 0.67
N GLU A 68 17.07 -12.87 1.40
CA GLU A 68 18.44 -12.47 1.70
C GLU A 68 19.33 -12.43 0.46
N GLY A 69 20.29 -11.51 0.45
CA GLY A 69 21.30 -11.40 -0.60
C GLY A 69 20.83 -10.79 -1.92
N THR A 70 19.57 -10.36 -2.00
CA THR A 70 19.04 -9.73 -3.20
C THR A 70 19.11 -8.22 -3.08
N ASN A 71 20.06 -7.61 -3.79
CA ASN A 71 19.99 -6.19 -4.03
C ASN A 71 18.98 -5.95 -5.16
N TYR A 72 17.70 -5.72 -4.78
CA TYR A 72 16.61 -5.44 -5.74
C TYR A 72 17.00 -4.40 -6.79
N ARG A 73 17.80 -3.39 -6.41
CA ARG A 73 18.23 -2.31 -7.31
C ARG A 73 19.20 -2.77 -8.39
N ASN A 74 19.92 -3.85 -8.16
CA ASN A 74 20.97 -4.37 -9.04
C ASN A 74 20.52 -5.58 -9.87
N LYS A 75 19.29 -6.10 -9.67
CA LYS A 75 18.75 -7.23 -10.42
C LYS A 75 17.74 -6.77 -11.44
N ASN A 76 17.84 -7.32 -12.66
CA ASN A 76 16.75 -7.22 -13.61
C ASN A 76 15.53 -8.02 -13.10
N TRP A 77 14.36 -7.73 -13.65
CA TRP A 77 13.10 -8.35 -13.22
C TRP A 77 13.09 -9.89 -13.35
N GLY A 78 13.80 -10.46 -14.34
CA GLY A 78 13.93 -11.91 -14.53
C GLY A 78 14.64 -12.58 -13.36
N GLY A 79 15.83 -12.09 -13.01
CA GLY A 79 16.62 -12.62 -11.89
C GLY A 79 15.90 -12.48 -10.55
N PHE A 80 15.14 -11.42 -10.35
CA PHE A 80 14.37 -11.24 -9.14
C PHE A 80 13.16 -12.20 -9.05
N THR A 81 12.51 -12.45 -10.18
CA THR A 81 11.44 -13.46 -10.28
C THR A 81 11.98 -14.86 -9.97
N ASP A 82 13.16 -15.19 -10.42
CA ASP A 82 13.78 -16.50 -10.17
C ASP A 82 14.14 -16.69 -8.70
N ASP A 83 14.62 -15.67 -8.01
CA ASP A 83 14.84 -15.72 -6.55
C ASP A 83 13.53 -16.00 -5.80
N ILE A 84 12.46 -15.35 -6.18
CA ILE A 84 11.13 -15.59 -5.59
C ILE A 84 10.68 -17.04 -5.88
N LYS A 85 10.88 -17.56 -7.10
CA LYS A 85 10.56 -18.95 -7.45
C LYS A 85 11.32 -19.96 -6.61
N ILE A 86 12.62 -19.71 -6.35
CA ILE A 86 13.44 -20.56 -5.48
C ILE A 86 12.82 -20.60 -4.07
N GLN A 87 12.44 -19.47 -3.50
CA GLN A 87 11.82 -19.43 -2.18
C GLN A 87 10.44 -20.10 -2.17
N ILE A 88 9.60 -19.86 -3.17
CA ILE A 88 8.30 -20.54 -3.29
C ILE A 88 8.48 -22.07 -3.31
N LYS A 89 9.45 -22.59 -4.07
CA LYS A 89 9.75 -24.03 -4.10
C LYS A 89 10.20 -24.57 -2.74
N LYS A 90 11.03 -23.83 -2.00
CA LYS A 90 11.49 -24.22 -0.65
C LYS A 90 10.35 -24.24 0.36
N ILE A 91 9.44 -23.27 0.29
CA ILE A 91 8.31 -23.12 1.22
C ILE A 91 7.20 -24.13 0.89
N GLY A 92 6.95 -24.42 -0.38
CA GLY A 92 5.89 -25.32 -0.84
C GLY A 92 4.47 -24.85 -0.47
N PRO A 93 4.06 -23.61 -0.77
CA PRO A 93 2.76 -23.09 -0.32
C PRO A 93 1.60 -23.71 -1.10
N SER A 94 0.40 -23.71 -0.49
CA SER A 94 -0.85 -24.14 -1.16
C SER A 94 -1.33 -23.11 -2.19
N THR A 95 -1.06 -21.84 -1.96
CA THR A 95 -1.43 -20.72 -2.80
C THR A 95 -0.54 -19.52 -2.49
N VAL A 96 -0.41 -18.61 -3.45
CA VAL A 96 0.29 -17.34 -3.25
C VAL A 96 -0.72 -16.21 -3.15
N ILE A 97 -0.46 -15.27 -2.25
CA ILE A 97 -1.27 -14.08 -2.04
C ILE A 97 -0.37 -12.86 -2.30
N VAL A 98 -0.79 -12.00 -3.20
CA VAL A 98 -0.12 -10.74 -3.54
C VAL A 98 -1.08 -9.57 -3.32
N GLN A 99 -0.55 -8.37 -3.09
CA GLN A 99 -1.34 -7.19 -2.75
C GLN A 99 -0.78 -5.94 -3.44
N GLY A 100 -1.66 -5.09 -3.95
CA GLY A 100 -1.29 -3.78 -4.51
C GLY A 100 -0.71 -3.87 -5.92
N ASP A 101 0.22 -2.97 -6.23
CA ASP A 101 0.64 -2.67 -7.59
C ASP A 101 2.17 -2.54 -7.77
N THR A 102 2.92 -2.96 -6.76
CA THR A 102 4.38 -2.87 -6.81
C THR A 102 4.99 -3.92 -7.77
N ASN A 103 6.26 -3.74 -8.08
CA ASN A 103 7.00 -4.75 -8.85
C ASN A 103 7.07 -6.10 -8.11
N THR A 104 7.09 -6.08 -6.77
CA THR A 104 7.00 -7.31 -5.95
C THR A 104 5.71 -8.06 -6.22
N THR A 105 4.58 -7.34 -6.31
CA THR A 105 3.28 -7.91 -6.65
C THR A 105 3.31 -8.62 -7.99
N LEU A 106 3.85 -7.96 -9.01
CA LEU A 106 4.00 -8.53 -10.36
C LEU A 106 4.92 -9.75 -10.36
N TYR A 107 6.13 -9.62 -9.81
CA TYR A 107 7.12 -10.70 -9.85
C TYR A 107 6.68 -11.91 -9.02
N GLY A 108 6.03 -11.66 -7.88
CA GLY A 108 5.43 -12.71 -7.06
C GLY A 108 4.33 -13.48 -7.80
N ALA A 109 3.47 -12.76 -8.52
CA ALA A 109 2.42 -13.37 -9.33
C ALA A 109 2.99 -14.18 -10.51
N VAL A 110 3.96 -13.64 -11.24
CA VAL A 110 4.63 -14.34 -12.36
C VAL A 110 5.36 -15.59 -11.87
N ALA A 111 6.10 -15.49 -10.76
CA ALA A 111 6.78 -16.62 -10.15
C ALA A 111 5.80 -17.74 -9.75
N ALA A 112 4.71 -17.38 -9.07
CA ALA A 112 3.68 -18.33 -8.67
C ALA A 112 3.00 -19.00 -9.88
N LYS A 113 2.64 -18.20 -10.90
CA LYS A 113 2.02 -18.70 -12.14
C LYS A 113 2.91 -19.69 -12.87
N SER A 114 4.22 -19.38 -12.99
CA SER A 114 5.20 -20.26 -13.64
C SER A 114 5.39 -21.61 -12.92
N LEU A 115 5.01 -21.69 -11.65
CA LEU A 115 5.02 -22.92 -10.83
C LEU A 115 3.65 -23.61 -10.76
N GLY A 116 2.65 -23.14 -11.52
CA GLY A 116 1.30 -23.72 -11.54
C GLY A 116 0.47 -23.45 -10.27
N LEU A 117 0.90 -22.50 -9.42
CA LEU A 117 0.20 -22.18 -8.18
C LEU A 117 -1.01 -21.26 -8.41
N LYS A 118 -2.03 -21.40 -7.55
CA LYS A 118 -3.14 -20.46 -7.49
C LYS A 118 -2.67 -19.14 -6.90
N ILE A 119 -3.19 -18.05 -7.45
CA ILE A 119 -2.85 -16.67 -7.04
C ILE A 119 -4.11 -15.98 -6.55
N ASN A 120 -4.06 -15.44 -5.34
CA ASN A 120 -5.07 -14.57 -4.75
C ASN A 120 -4.53 -13.14 -4.76
N TYR A 121 -5.22 -12.24 -5.43
CA TYR A 121 -4.78 -10.86 -5.59
C TYR A 121 -5.68 -9.90 -4.80
N ILE A 122 -5.11 -9.24 -3.80
CA ILE A 122 -5.79 -8.28 -2.92
C ILE A 122 -5.60 -6.86 -3.47
N GLU A 123 -6.62 -6.03 -3.35
CA GLU A 123 -6.66 -4.66 -3.87
C GLU A 123 -6.68 -4.64 -5.41
N SER A 124 -7.37 -5.62 -5.98
CA SER A 124 -7.45 -5.81 -7.42
C SER A 124 -8.51 -4.90 -8.08
N GLY A 125 -8.27 -4.54 -9.35
CA GLY A 125 -9.23 -3.84 -10.19
C GLY A 125 -9.23 -2.33 -10.08
N MET A 126 -8.32 -1.73 -9.30
CA MET A 126 -8.08 -0.29 -9.37
C MET A 126 -7.41 0.07 -10.69
N ARG A 127 -7.85 1.19 -11.28
CA ARG A 127 -7.33 1.70 -12.55
C ARG A 127 -7.16 3.21 -12.48
N SER A 128 -5.98 3.69 -12.85
CA SER A 128 -5.70 5.12 -13.04
C SER A 128 -6.07 5.60 -14.45
N GLY A 129 -6.13 4.67 -15.42
CA GLY A 129 -6.29 4.96 -16.82
C GLY A 129 -5.01 5.42 -17.52
N ASP A 130 -3.92 5.58 -16.80
CA ASP A 130 -2.62 5.98 -17.32
C ASP A 130 -1.69 4.77 -17.46
N VAL A 131 -1.70 4.18 -18.65
CA VAL A 131 -0.89 2.99 -18.99
C VAL A 131 0.63 3.27 -19.05
N THR A 132 1.05 4.53 -18.97
CA THR A 132 2.48 4.89 -18.89
C THR A 132 3.06 4.63 -17.50
N GLN A 133 2.20 4.51 -16.49
CA GLN A 133 2.61 4.18 -15.13
C GLN A 133 2.87 2.69 -14.99
N ILE A 134 4.02 2.35 -14.43
CA ILE A 134 4.38 0.95 -14.20
C ILE A 134 3.39 0.25 -13.24
N GLU A 135 2.83 0.98 -12.29
CA GLU A 135 1.83 0.48 -11.37
C GLU A 135 0.54 0.07 -12.09
N GLU A 136 0.11 0.83 -13.10
CA GLU A 136 -1.08 0.48 -13.89
C GLU A 136 -0.83 -0.79 -14.72
N PHE A 137 0.34 -0.89 -15.35
CA PHE A 137 0.77 -2.11 -16.03
C PHE A 137 0.75 -3.31 -15.07
N ASN A 138 1.33 -3.18 -13.89
CA ASN A 138 1.36 -4.24 -12.88
C ASN A 138 -0.06 -4.68 -12.49
N ARG A 139 -0.99 -3.74 -12.25
CA ARG A 139 -2.38 -4.04 -11.90
C ARG A 139 -3.09 -4.86 -12.96
N ILE A 140 -2.92 -4.48 -14.23
CA ILE A 140 -3.56 -5.16 -15.36
C ILE A 140 -3.03 -6.60 -15.48
N VAL A 141 -1.71 -6.76 -15.50
CA VAL A 141 -1.07 -8.07 -15.67
C VAL A 141 -1.43 -9.01 -14.52
N VAL A 142 -1.29 -8.55 -13.27
CA VAL A 142 -1.55 -9.39 -12.08
C VAL A 142 -3.02 -9.81 -12.00
N ALA A 143 -3.96 -8.91 -12.35
CA ALA A 143 -5.39 -9.24 -12.38
C ALA A 143 -5.72 -10.37 -13.36
N GLY A 144 -5.08 -10.37 -14.54
CA GLY A 144 -5.21 -11.44 -15.53
C GLY A 144 -4.60 -12.77 -15.09
N LEU A 145 -3.50 -12.75 -14.33
CA LEU A 145 -2.83 -13.95 -13.81
C LEU A 145 -3.57 -14.57 -12.62
N ALA A 146 -4.34 -13.78 -11.88
CA ALA A 146 -4.95 -14.19 -10.63
C ALA A 146 -6.04 -15.26 -10.80
N SER A 147 -6.05 -16.22 -9.89
CA SER A 147 -7.12 -17.22 -9.76
C SER A 147 -8.35 -16.62 -9.07
N LYS A 148 -8.13 -15.67 -8.15
CA LYS A 148 -9.16 -14.87 -7.46
C LYS A 148 -8.67 -13.44 -7.27
N ASN A 149 -9.55 -12.49 -7.58
CA ASN A 149 -9.36 -11.06 -7.47
C ASN A 149 -10.25 -10.51 -6.36
N PHE A 150 -9.66 -9.96 -5.30
CA PHE A 150 -10.35 -9.33 -4.19
C PHE A 150 -10.34 -7.82 -4.40
N CYS A 151 -11.50 -7.26 -4.67
CA CYS A 151 -11.69 -5.85 -5.01
C CYS A 151 -12.11 -5.05 -3.78
N ASN A 152 -11.56 -3.85 -3.62
CA ASN A 152 -11.96 -2.97 -2.51
C ASN A 152 -13.37 -2.40 -2.70
N HIS A 153 -13.78 -2.18 -3.95
CA HIS A 153 -15.05 -1.55 -4.29
C HIS A 153 -15.71 -2.21 -5.51
N ILE A 154 -17.03 -2.04 -5.65
CA ILE A 154 -17.78 -2.58 -6.79
C ILE A 154 -17.31 -2.04 -8.14
N ASN A 155 -16.81 -0.80 -8.19
CA ASN A 155 -16.26 -0.21 -9.41
C ASN A 155 -14.99 -0.92 -9.87
N ASN A 156 -14.15 -1.37 -8.93
CA ASN A 156 -12.94 -2.17 -9.24
C ASN A 156 -13.35 -3.52 -9.85
N GLN A 157 -14.39 -4.17 -9.31
CA GLN A 157 -14.91 -5.41 -9.89
C GLN A 157 -15.49 -5.17 -11.29
N LYS A 158 -16.23 -4.06 -11.49
CA LYS A 158 -16.76 -3.71 -12.82
C LYS A 158 -15.65 -3.47 -13.85
N ALA A 159 -14.54 -2.83 -13.44
CA ALA A 159 -13.37 -2.63 -14.31
C ALA A 159 -12.79 -3.97 -14.76
N LEU A 160 -12.56 -4.91 -13.84
CA LEU A 160 -12.07 -6.25 -14.17
C LEU A 160 -13.00 -7.01 -15.14
N ARG A 161 -14.32 -6.90 -14.94
CA ARG A 161 -15.29 -7.55 -15.83
C ARG A 161 -15.27 -6.97 -17.24
N LYS A 162 -15.08 -5.66 -17.38
CA LYS A 162 -14.89 -5.00 -18.70
C LYS A 162 -13.62 -5.48 -19.40
N GLU A 163 -12.60 -5.88 -18.65
CA GLU A 163 -11.35 -6.43 -19.14
C GLU A 163 -11.41 -7.95 -19.39
N GLY A 164 -12.59 -8.58 -19.24
CA GLY A 164 -12.80 -10.00 -19.53
C GLY A 164 -12.51 -10.94 -18.35
N VAL A 165 -12.26 -10.43 -17.13
CA VAL A 165 -12.15 -11.29 -15.95
C VAL A 165 -13.52 -11.81 -15.57
N THR A 166 -13.67 -13.14 -15.52
CA THR A 166 -14.96 -13.81 -15.28
C THR A 166 -15.49 -13.55 -13.86
N PRO A 167 -16.82 -13.55 -13.67
CA PRO A 167 -17.45 -13.24 -12.38
C PRO A 167 -16.98 -14.16 -11.23
N ASP A 168 -16.76 -15.44 -11.51
CA ASP A 168 -16.30 -16.44 -10.54
C ASP A 168 -14.89 -16.13 -10.00
N LYS A 169 -14.08 -15.36 -10.75
CA LYS A 169 -12.73 -14.92 -10.34
C LYS A 169 -12.71 -13.58 -9.61
N THR A 170 -13.83 -12.92 -9.40
CA THR A 170 -13.89 -11.60 -8.78
C THR A 170 -14.78 -11.58 -7.54
N MET A 171 -14.36 -10.87 -6.50
CA MET A 171 -15.10 -10.70 -5.26
C MET A 171 -14.88 -9.29 -4.70
N VAL A 172 -15.93 -8.61 -4.28
CA VAL A 172 -15.83 -7.36 -3.52
C VAL A 172 -15.64 -7.73 -2.05
N SER A 173 -14.45 -7.46 -1.52
CA SER A 173 -14.06 -7.82 -0.15
C SER A 173 -13.93 -6.62 0.80
N GLY A 174 -13.99 -5.40 0.25
CA GLY A 174 -13.67 -4.20 1.00
C GLY A 174 -12.16 -3.99 1.17
N SER A 175 -11.81 -2.96 1.94
CA SER A 175 -10.44 -2.51 2.14
C SER A 175 -9.73 -3.26 3.27
N THR A 176 -8.50 -3.69 3.01
CA THR A 176 -7.62 -4.22 4.07
C THR A 176 -7.16 -3.12 5.04
N VAL A 177 -7.11 -1.85 4.61
CA VAL A 177 -6.81 -0.71 5.47
C VAL A 177 -7.86 -0.60 6.58
N TYR A 178 -9.15 -0.77 6.25
CA TYR A 178 -10.21 -0.80 7.27
C TYR A 178 -9.92 -1.86 8.34
N SER A 179 -9.58 -3.08 7.94
CA SER A 179 -9.28 -4.18 8.86
C SER A 179 -8.05 -3.91 9.74
N VAL A 180 -7.06 -3.17 9.21
CA VAL A 180 -5.87 -2.75 9.99
C VAL A 180 -6.26 -1.71 11.04
N LEU A 181 -7.02 -0.69 10.65
CA LEU A 181 -7.47 0.37 11.58
C LEU A 181 -8.38 -0.21 12.66
N GLU A 182 -9.30 -1.10 12.29
CA GLU A 182 -10.21 -1.78 13.23
C GLU A 182 -9.45 -2.64 14.24
N SER A 183 -8.55 -3.51 13.78
CA SER A 183 -7.79 -4.43 14.64
C SER A 183 -6.82 -3.73 15.60
N ASN A 184 -6.49 -2.47 15.34
CA ASN A 184 -5.65 -1.63 16.19
C ASN A 184 -6.45 -0.55 16.96
N ASN A 185 -7.80 -0.65 17.00
CA ASN A 185 -8.70 0.28 17.69
C ASN A 185 -8.60 1.75 17.21
N LEU A 186 -8.17 1.97 15.97
CA LEU A 186 -7.96 3.31 15.41
C LEU A 186 -9.23 3.93 14.80
N LEU A 187 -10.30 3.14 14.61
CA LEU A 187 -11.59 3.65 14.11
C LEU A 187 -12.35 4.47 15.16
N LYS A 188 -12.10 4.20 16.43
CA LYS A 188 -12.78 4.93 17.52
C LYS A 188 -12.23 6.36 17.60
N TYR A 189 -13.10 7.33 17.39
CA TYR A 189 -12.78 8.74 17.57
C TYR A 189 -13.08 9.14 19.03
N LYS A 190 -12.04 9.47 19.77
CA LYS A 190 -12.18 10.02 21.11
C LYS A 190 -11.19 11.16 21.26
N GLU A 191 -11.50 12.35 20.74
CA GLU A 191 -10.84 13.51 21.34
C GLU A 191 -11.36 14.81 20.73
N LYS A 192 -11.80 15.73 21.62
CA LYS A 192 -11.82 17.16 21.33
C LYS A 192 -10.36 17.60 21.23
N ASN A 193 -9.83 17.74 20.02
CA ASN A 193 -8.50 18.28 19.81
C ASN A 193 -8.57 19.80 19.81
N ASN A 194 -7.90 20.47 20.77
CA ASN A 194 -7.80 21.91 20.82
C ASN A 194 -6.71 22.46 19.87
N ASP A 195 -5.80 21.63 19.36
CA ASP A 195 -4.75 22.02 18.42
C ASP A 195 -5.26 21.87 16.97
N LYS A 196 -5.76 22.95 16.39
CA LYS A 196 -6.28 22.98 15.02
C LYS A 196 -5.11 23.09 14.04
N PHE A 197 -4.89 22.09 13.20
CA PHE A 197 -3.86 22.09 12.18
C PHE A 197 -4.29 21.39 10.89
N ILE A 198 -3.65 21.75 9.78
CA ILE A 198 -3.71 21.05 8.50
C ILE A 198 -2.56 20.04 8.46
N LEU A 199 -2.85 18.79 8.10
CA LEU A 199 -1.81 17.79 7.88
C LEU A 199 -1.41 17.80 6.40
N LEU A 200 -0.14 18.09 6.11
CA LEU A 200 0.42 18.13 4.77
C LEU A 200 1.41 16.99 4.57
N THR A 201 1.32 16.28 3.44
CA THR A 201 2.35 15.33 2.99
C THR A 201 2.35 15.23 1.47
N LEU A 202 3.53 15.39 0.88
CA LEU A 202 3.77 15.37 -0.56
C LEU A 202 4.98 14.50 -0.88
N HIS A 203 4.90 13.72 -1.95
CA HIS A 203 5.98 12.83 -2.37
C HIS A 203 6.05 12.62 -3.90
N ARG A 204 5.03 13.06 -4.65
CA ARG A 204 5.00 12.91 -6.09
C ARG A 204 5.94 13.90 -6.77
N PRO A 205 6.71 13.46 -7.82
CA PRO A 205 7.66 14.32 -8.53
C PRO A 205 7.04 15.63 -9.02
N GLU A 206 5.84 15.57 -9.58
CA GLU A 206 5.13 16.74 -10.11
C GLU A 206 4.88 17.82 -9.07
N ASN A 207 4.75 17.44 -7.78
CA ASN A 207 4.52 18.38 -6.69
C ASN A 207 5.80 18.81 -5.98
N VAL A 208 6.81 17.93 -5.88
CA VAL A 208 7.98 18.19 -5.03
C VAL A 208 9.26 18.47 -5.78
N ASP A 209 9.42 17.99 -7.03
CA ASP A 209 10.62 18.23 -7.83
C ASP A 209 10.52 19.59 -8.58
N ASN A 210 9.32 20.13 -8.77
CA ASN A 210 9.11 21.46 -9.34
C ASN A 210 9.00 22.51 -8.24
N ALA A 211 10.06 23.30 -8.05
CA ALA A 211 10.12 24.34 -7.02
C ALA A 211 9.00 25.39 -7.13
N LYS A 212 8.57 25.73 -8.36
CA LYS A 212 7.47 26.69 -8.58
C LYS A 212 6.15 26.14 -8.09
N ASN A 213 5.83 24.87 -8.42
CA ASN A 213 4.59 24.22 -7.98
C ASN A 213 4.56 24.07 -6.45
N LEU A 214 5.67 23.62 -5.87
CA LEU A 214 5.76 23.47 -4.41
C LEU A 214 5.61 24.83 -3.71
N SER A 215 6.29 25.88 -4.18
CA SER A 215 6.20 27.22 -3.61
C SER A 215 4.79 27.79 -3.76
N ALA A 216 4.13 27.61 -4.92
CA ALA A 216 2.77 28.07 -5.14
C ALA A 216 1.78 27.39 -4.16
N LEU A 217 1.90 26.09 -4.01
CA LEU A 217 1.07 25.31 -3.07
C LEU A 217 1.31 25.75 -1.62
N LEU A 218 2.58 25.89 -1.21
CA LEU A 218 2.92 26.32 0.15
C LEU A 218 2.44 27.75 0.45
N ASN A 219 2.56 28.68 -0.50
CA ASN A 219 2.02 30.03 -0.37
C ASN A 219 0.50 30.02 -0.22
N ALA A 220 -0.21 29.25 -1.05
CA ALA A 220 -1.66 29.13 -0.98
C ALA A 220 -2.12 28.56 0.37
N ILE A 221 -1.45 27.54 0.87
CA ILE A 221 -1.80 26.95 2.17
C ILE A 221 -1.44 27.89 3.33
N ASN A 222 -0.29 28.57 3.24
CA ASN A 222 0.16 29.53 4.24
C ASN A 222 -0.82 30.71 4.40
N SER A 223 -1.43 31.17 3.30
CA SER A 223 -2.41 32.27 3.33
C SER A 223 -3.67 31.95 4.14
N LEU A 224 -3.93 30.68 4.45
CA LEU A 224 -5.04 30.27 5.31
C LEU A 224 -4.85 30.66 6.79
N GLY A 225 -3.64 31.06 7.21
CA GLY A 225 -3.33 31.43 8.59
C GLY A 225 -3.48 30.31 9.62
N ILE A 226 -3.63 29.06 9.17
CA ILE A 226 -3.80 27.88 10.02
C ILE A 226 -2.44 27.18 10.18
N LYS A 227 -2.17 26.65 11.36
CA LYS A 227 -0.97 25.83 11.61
C LYS A 227 -0.94 24.63 10.67
N ILE A 228 0.22 24.37 10.05
CA ILE A 228 0.45 23.25 9.13
C ILE A 228 1.47 22.32 9.76
N LYS A 229 1.15 21.03 9.84
CA LYS A 229 2.12 19.97 10.16
C LYS A 229 2.50 19.26 8.88
N PHE A 230 3.70 19.56 8.38
CA PHE A 230 4.21 18.99 7.14
C PHE A 230 5.11 17.79 7.43
N ILE A 231 4.60 16.58 7.20
CA ILE A 231 5.43 15.37 7.23
C ILE A 231 6.15 15.24 5.91
N THR A 232 7.46 15.51 5.94
CA THR A 232 8.28 15.53 4.73
C THR A 232 8.70 14.13 4.30
N HIS A 233 8.60 13.87 3.01
CA HIS A 233 9.25 12.72 2.40
C HIS A 233 10.76 12.99 2.24
N PRO A 234 11.65 11.97 2.31
CA PRO A 234 13.10 12.17 2.09
C PRO A 234 13.46 12.93 0.81
N ARG A 235 12.65 12.80 -0.25
CA ARG A 235 12.82 13.55 -1.50
C ARG A 235 12.71 15.06 -1.30
N VAL A 236 11.79 15.53 -0.46
CA VAL A 236 11.62 16.95 -0.13
C VAL A 236 12.73 17.39 0.83
N PHE A 237 13.05 16.57 1.82
CA PHE A 237 14.02 16.89 2.86
C PHE A 237 15.43 17.11 2.29
N ASN A 238 15.81 16.33 1.27
CA ASN A 238 17.14 16.37 0.65
C ASN A 238 17.21 17.32 -0.56
N SER A 239 16.14 18.03 -0.90
CA SER A 239 16.13 19.00 -1.99
C SER A 239 16.48 20.41 -1.51
N GLU A 240 16.93 21.27 -2.42
CA GLU A 240 17.14 22.70 -2.16
C GLU A 240 15.86 23.41 -1.66
N ASN A 241 14.70 22.84 -1.99
CA ASN A 241 13.38 23.30 -1.56
C ASN A 241 13.18 23.23 -0.02
N HIS A 242 13.98 22.44 0.71
CA HIS A 242 13.89 22.36 2.18
C HIS A 242 14.20 23.73 2.84
N GLN A 243 15.10 24.52 2.27
CA GLN A 243 15.43 25.86 2.81
C GLN A 243 14.24 26.81 2.69
N SER A 244 13.46 26.70 1.62
CA SER A 244 12.26 27.54 1.39
C SER A 244 11.17 27.29 2.44
N LEU A 245 11.12 26.12 3.06
CA LEU A 245 10.14 25.79 4.12
C LEU A 245 10.32 26.64 5.38
N LYS A 246 11.56 27.11 5.66
CA LYS A 246 11.87 27.97 6.80
C LYS A 246 11.29 29.39 6.69
N LEU A 247 10.83 29.77 5.51
CA LEU A 247 10.22 31.10 5.26
C LEU A 247 8.78 31.22 5.78
N PHE A 248 8.16 30.09 6.16
CA PHE A 248 6.77 30.04 6.57
C PHE A 248 6.64 29.81 8.09
N ASN A 249 6.16 30.82 8.80
CA ASN A 249 6.07 30.79 10.28
C ASN A 249 5.00 29.83 10.83
N ASN A 250 4.00 29.46 10.01
CA ASN A 250 2.92 28.53 10.40
C ASN A 250 3.14 27.09 9.96
N ILE A 251 4.28 26.77 9.31
CA ILE A 251 4.63 25.41 8.87
C ILE A 251 5.60 24.76 9.84
N GLU A 252 5.11 23.76 10.56
CA GLU A 252 5.91 22.86 11.40
C GLU A 252 6.36 21.66 10.57
N VAL A 253 7.65 21.59 10.22
CA VAL A 253 8.25 20.49 9.45
C VAL A 253 8.51 19.31 10.36
N LEU A 254 7.88 18.17 10.07
CA LEU A 254 8.01 16.92 10.84
C LEU A 254 8.77 15.87 10.02
N LYS A 255 9.60 15.10 10.72
CA LYS A 255 10.21 13.89 10.13
C LYS A 255 9.14 12.81 9.89
N PRO A 256 9.39 11.86 8.94
CA PRO A 256 8.56 10.68 8.80
C PRO A 256 8.36 9.98 10.14
N CYS A 257 7.13 9.57 10.41
CA CYS A 257 6.77 8.90 11.66
C CYS A 257 6.21 7.50 11.40
N GLU A 258 6.03 6.76 12.47
CA GLU A 258 5.40 5.44 12.44
C GLU A 258 3.94 5.53 11.96
N TYR A 259 3.46 4.48 11.30
CA TYR A 259 2.13 4.46 10.68
C TYR A 259 1.00 4.81 11.65
N PHE A 260 0.98 4.22 12.85
CA PHE A 260 -0.10 4.50 13.80
C PHE A 260 -0.08 5.93 14.34
N LYS A 261 1.12 6.50 14.55
CA LYS A 261 1.28 7.92 14.88
C LYS A 261 0.81 8.81 13.73
N PHE A 262 1.05 8.41 12.50
CA PHE A 262 0.55 9.11 11.32
C PHE A 262 -0.99 9.10 11.26
N VAL A 263 -1.62 7.95 11.51
CA VAL A 263 -3.08 7.82 11.58
C VAL A 263 -3.67 8.70 12.69
N GLU A 264 -3.00 8.80 13.84
CA GLU A 264 -3.42 9.73 14.91
C GLU A 264 -3.35 11.19 14.45
N LEU A 265 -2.31 11.58 13.70
CA LEU A 265 -2.23 12.93 13.13
C LEU A 265 -3.36 13.19 12.13
N ILE A 266 -3.70 12.21 11.28
CA ILE A 266 -4.89 12.28 10.42
C ILE A 266 -6.14 12.56 11.26
N LYS A 267 -6.37 11.79 12.31
CA LYS A 267 -7.55 11.94 13.19
C LYS A 267 -7.61 13.31 13.85
N LYS A 268 -6.47 13.87 14.25
CA LYS A 268 -6.37 15.16 14.93
C LYS A 268 -6.40 16.36 14.00
N SER A 269 -6.10 16.20 12.70
CA SER A 269 -6.11 17.29 11.74
C SER A 269 -7.52 17.83 11.47
N LEU A 270 -7.62 19.08 11.04
CA LEU A 270 -8.85 19.64 10.49
C LEU A 270 -9.19 18.97 9.16
N PHE A 271 -8.21 18.95 8.27
CA PHE A 271 -8.23 18.26 6.99
C PHE A 271 -6.79 17.93 6.56
N ILE A 272 -6.67 17.21 5.48
CA ILE A 272 -5.40 16.72 4.96
C ILE A 272 -5.17 17.32 3.57
N ILE A 273 -3.92 17.58 3.24
CA ILE A 273 -3.48 17.83 1.85
C ILE A 273 -2.44 16.76 1.52
N SER A 274 -2.72 15.92 0.53
CA SER A 274 -1.81 14.83 0.15
C SER A 274 -1.99 14.35 -1.27
N ASP A 275 -0.88 14.02 -1.92
CA ASP A 275 -0.83 13.35 -3.23
C ASP A 275 -0.74 11.81 -3.14
N SER A 276 -0.85 11.24 -1.93
CA SER A 276 -0.75 9.81 -1.67
C SER A 276 -2.04 9.06 -1.93
N GLY A 277 -1.99 8.00 -2.75
CA GLY A 277 -3.14 7.11 -2.97
C GLY A 277 -3.59 6.36 -1.71
N GLY A 278 -2.67 5.98 -0.81
CA GLY A 278 -3.00 5.32 0.45
C GLY A 278 -3.81 6.21 1.38
N ILE A 279 -3.42 7.47 1.50
CA ILE A 279 -4.07 8.44 2.38
C ILE A 279 -5.52 8.73 1.95
N GLN A 280 -5.83 8.63 0.66
CA GLN A 280 -7.21 8.76 0.17
C GLN A 280 -8.14 7.74 0.82
N GLU A 281 -7.68 6.51 0.99
CA GLU A 281 -8.44 5.44 1.62
C GLU A 281 -8.54 5.63 3.13
N GLU A 282 -7.42 5.96 3.78
CA GLU A 282 -7.35 6.23 5.22
C GLU A 282 -8.24 7.41 5.61
N SER A 283 -8.17 8.51 4.87
CA SER A 283 -8.98 9.70 5.11
C SER A 283 -10.48 9.42 4.99
N ALA A 284 -10.88 8.68 3.94
CA ALA A 284 -12.29 8.31 3.75
C ALA A 284 -12.80 7.39 4.88
N ILE A 285 -12.02 6.37 5.28
CA ILE A 285 -12.38 5.47 6.38
C ILE A 285 -12.50 6.23 7.72
N LEU A 286 -11.62 7.22 7.94
CA LEU A 286 -11.58 8.01 9.18
C LEU A 286 -12.53 9.23 9.14
N GLY A 287 -13.24 9.47 8.03
CA GLY A 287 -14.15 10.60 7.87
C GLY A 287 -13.43 11.95 7.86
N LYS A 288 -12.20 12.02 7.33
CA LYS A 288 -11.38 13.24 7.26
C LYS A 288 -11.37 13.82 5.86
N PRO A 289 -11.68 15.12 5.66
CA PRO A 289 -11.55 15.75 4.35
C PRO A 289 -10.11 15.72 3.85
N LEU A 290 -9.92 15.46 2.56
CA LEU A 290 -8.63 15.43 1.90
C LEU A 290 -8.66 16.23 0.60
N LEU A 291 -7.72 17.15 0.44
CA LEU A 291 -7.40 17.81 -0.82
C LEU A 291 -6.25 17.05 -1.49
N ILE A 292 -6.45 16.68 -2.75
CA ILE A 292 -5.50 15.88 -3.51
C ILE A 292 -4.92 16.74 -4.63
N PRO A 293 -3.66 17.25 -4.51
CA PRO A 293 -3.02 18.03 -5.57
C PRO A 293 -2.55 17.10 -6.71
N ARG A 294 -3.50 16.62 -7.52
CA ARG A 294 -3.29 15.72 -8.65
C ARG A 294 -4.37 15.91 -9.69
N ASN A 295 -4.04 15.63 -10.97
CA ASN A 295 -4.99 15.68 -12.08
C ASN A 295 -5.92 14.47 -12.12
N PHE A 296 -5.54 13.33 -11.53
CA PHE A 296 -6.31 12.08 -11.54
C PHE A 296 -6.05 11.26 -10.28
N THR A 297 -6.91 10.28 -10.05
CA THR A 297 -6.74 9.29 -8.97
C THR A 297 -7.13 7.89 -9.44
N GLU A 298 -6.44 6.89 -8.90
CA GLU A 298 -6.80 5.48 -9.04
C GLU A 298 -7.98 5.04 -8.17
N ARG A 299 -8.53 5.98 -7.36
CA ARG A 299 -9.64 5.76 -6.42
C ARG A 299 -10.80 6.73 -6.65
N PRO A 300 -11.40 6.74 -7.87
CA PRO A 300 -12.46 7.70 -8.19
C PRO A 300 -13.71 7.55 -7.30
N GLU A 301 -13.92 6.37 -6.71
CA GLU A 301 -15.00 6.09 -5.77
C GLU A 301 -14.88 6.86 -4.45
N MET A 302 -13.69 7.37 -4.12
CA MET A 302 -13.45 8.18 -2.91
C MET A 302 -13.69 9.67 -3.13
N LEU A 303 -13.78 10.12 -4.40
CA LEU A 303 -14.00 11.53 -4.72
C LEU A 303 -15.40 12.00 -4.33
N ASN A 304 -15.53 13.28 -4.00
CA ASN A 304 -16.79 13.95 -3.64
C ASN A 304 -17.47 13.47 -2.34
N ILE A 305 -16.89 12.52 -1.62
CA ILE A 305 -17.35 12.12 -0.29
C ILE A 305 -16.47 12.81 0.77
N TYR A 306 -15.17 12.50 0.76
CA TYR A 306 -14.20 13.11 1.67
C TYR A 306 -12.98 13.67 0.92
N ASN A 307 -12.80 13.30 -0.35
CA ASN A 307 -11.62 13.59 -1.14
C ASN A 307 -11.97 14.50 -2.32
N LEU A 308 -11.17 15.54 -2.55
CA LEU A 308 -11.32 16.49 -3.63
C LEU A 308 -10.00 16.62 -4.40
N LEU A 309 -10.03 16.41 -5.73
CA LEU A 309 -8.92 16.76 -6.60
C LEU A 309 -8.80 18.29 -6.72
N VAL A 310 -7.61 18.80 -6.57
CA VAL A 310 -7.27 20.22 -6.73
C VAL A 310 -6.09 20.33 -7.68
N ASN A 311 -6.24 21.15 -8.74
CA ASN A 311 -5.25 21.39 -9.78
C ASN A 311 -4.54 22.71 -9.54
#